data_415b365a4ef7ec7b122ac8b17e48daa3
#
_entry.id   415b365a4ef7ec7b122ac8b17e48daa3
#
_cell.length_a   1.000
_cell.length_b   1.000
_cell.length_c   1.000
_cell.angle_alpha   90.00
_cell.angle_beta   90.00
_cell.angle_gamma   90.00
#
_symmetry.space_group_name_H-M   'P 1'
#
loop_
_entity.id
_entity.type
_entity.pdbx_description
1 polymer ?
#
loop_
_entity_poly.entity_id
_entity_poly.type
_entity_poly.pdbx_seq_one_letter_code
_entity_poly.pdbx_strand_id
1 'polypeptide(L)'
;SRENKDKESRMRASQVPNACSLLSLAMLFLPVTGTSKQNIPRLKLSYKDLLLSNSCIPFLGSTEGLDFRTLLLDEERGRLLVGAKDHIFLLNLVDLNKNVKKIYWPAAKEKLELCKLAGKDAHTECANFIRVLQPYNRTHVYVCGTGAFHPLCGYIELGTHKEETIFRLDIQNLESGRLKCPFDPQQPFASVMADEYLYAGTASDFLGKDTALTRSLGPSHDHHYIRTDISEHYWLTGAKFIATFPIPDTYNPDDNDMGGQRSLINKWTTFLKARLVCSIPGPEGADTHFDELQDIFLLSTRDERNPLVYGVFTTTSSVFKGSAVCVYSMADIRAVFNGPYAHKESADHRWVQYEGRIPYPRPGTCPSKTYDPLIKSTRDFPDEVISFIKRHPLMYKSVYPLTGGPVFTRINVDYRLTQIVVDHVMAEDGQYDVIFLGTDIGTVLKAVSITKEKWTKEEVVLEELQIFKHPSFISTMEISQKQQQLYIGSRDGLVQLSLHRCHTYGKACADCCLARDPYCAWDGNSCSRYAPTSKRRARRQDVKYGDPVAQCWDVEDSISHETADEKVIFGIEFNSTFLECIPKSQQASIRWYIQRSGEEHREEVSYSHQGKFPL
;
A
#
# COMPACT_ATOMS: atom_id res chain seq x y z
N SER A 1 -57.80 52.32 32.12
CA SER A 1 -57.86 53.68 32.72
C SER A 1 -56.44 54.18 32.93
N ARG A 2 -56.17 55.28 32.23
CA ARG A 2 -55.27 56.40 32.55
C ARG A 2 -53.77 56.07 32.57
N GLU A 3 -53.03 56.57 31.52
CA GLU A 3 -52.52 57.97 31.39
C GLU A 3 -51.54 58.33 32.52
N ASN A 4 -50.29 58.66 32.29
CA ASN A 4 -49.75 59.83 31.63
C ASN A 4 -48.19 59.84 31.74
N LYS A 5 -47.50 60.14 30.67
CA LYS A 5 -46.71 61.36 30.41
C LYS A 5 -45.32 61.52 31.05
N ASP A 6 -44.37 61.60 30.16
CA ASP A 6 -43.30 62.60 30.05
C ASP A 6 -42.17 62.68 31.07
N LYS A 7 -40.93 62.38 30.57
CA LYS A 7 -39.97 63.46 30.29
C LYS A 7 -38.66 62.93 29.67
N GLU A 8 -38.32 63.52 28.54
CA GLU A 8 -36.99 63.51 27.92
C GLU A 8 -35.92 63.97 28.92
N SER A 9 -34.78 63.31 28.91
CA SER A 9 -33.49 63.94 29.11
C SER A 9 -32.44 63.27 28.25
N ARG A 10 -32.00 64.02 27.24
CA ARG A 10 -30.83 63.71 26.41
C ARG A 10 -29.60 63.68 27.31
N MET A 11 -28.86 62.56 27.28
CA MET A 11 -27.41 62.54 27.54
C MET A 11 -26.71 61.90 26.41
N ARG A 12 -25.86 62.68 25.74
CA ARG A 12 -24.84 62.21 24.77
C ARG A 12 -23.83 61.36 25.54
N ALA A 13 -23.75 60.09 25.22
CA ALA A 13 -22.59 59.25 25.55
C ALA A 13 -21.75 59.08 24.29
N SER A 14 -20.55 59.66 24.34
CA SER A 14 -19.49 59.45 23.32
C SER A 14 -19.13 57.98 23.26
N GLN A 15 -19.27 57.37 22.08
CA GLN A 15 -18.77 56.04 21.79
C GLN A 15 -17.22 56.09 21.75
N VAL A 16 -16.59 55.50 22.74
CA VAL A 16 -15.20 55.07 22.66
C VAL A 16 -15.24 53.68 22.03
N PRO A 17 -14.60 53.43 20.89
CA PRO A 17 -14.56 52.08 20.32
C PRO A 17 -13.72 51.20 21.23
N ASN A 18 -14.31 50.10 21.70
CA ASN A 18 -13.66 49.10 22.51
C ASN A 18 -12.51 48.46 21.69
N ALA A 19 -11.29 48.81 22.03
CA ALA A 19 -10.06 48.21 21.48
C ALA A 19 -10.00 46.67 21.65
N CYS A 20 -10.82 46.11 22.57
CA CYS A 20 -10.91 44.66 22.79
C CYS A 20 -11.62 43.89 21.66
N SER A 21 -12.57 44.50 20.94
CA SER A 21 -13.27 43.80 19.86
C SER A 21 -12.46 43.75 18.57
N LEU A 22 -11.54 44.67 18.36
CA LEU A 22 -10.60 44.64 17.23
C LEU A 22 -9.46 43.62 17.43
N LEU A 23 -9.03 43.40 18.69
CA LEU A 23 -8.04 42.35 19.00
C LEU A 23 -8.62 40.95 18.89
N SER A 24 -9.90 40.73 19.22
CA SER A 24 -10.55 39.42 19.03
C SER A 24 -10.86 39.13 17.56
N LEU A 25 -11.14 40.12 16.72
CA LEU A 25 -11.27 39.91 15.26
C LEU A 25 -9.91 39.70 14.58
N ALA A 26 -8.83 40.33 15.07
CA ALA A 26 -7.49 40.11 14.56
C ALA A 26 -6.94 38.71 14.91
N MET A 27 -7.34 38.14 16.07
CA MET A 27 -6.97 36.77 16.41
C MET A 27 -7.73 35.69 15.59
N LEU A 28 -8.92 36.02 15.07
CA LEU A 28 -9.67 35.10 14.21
C LEU A 28 -9.11 35.02 12.78
N PHE A 29 -8.23 35.95 12.38
CA PHE A 29 -7.56 36.00 11.09
C PHE A 29 -6.03 35.79 11.16
N LEU A 30 -5.50 35.37 12.31
CA LEU A 30 -4.17 34.79 12.30
C LEU A 30 -4.30 33.45 11.57
N PRO A 31 -3.77 33.32 10.34
CA PRO A 31 -3.67 32.00 9.75
C PRO A 31 -2.86 31.20 10.75
N VAL A 32 -3.38 30.08 11.18
CA VAL A 32 -2.59 29.02 11.78
C VAL A 32 -1.66 28.57 10.68
N THR A 33 -0.58 29.32 10.47
CA THR A 33 0.57 28.90 9.69
C THR A 33 1.33 27.87 10.54
N GLY A 34 0.68 26.78 10.85
CA GLY A 34 1.36 25.51 10.96
C GLY A 34 1.87 25.25 9.56
N THR A 35 3.04 25.77 9.23
CA THR A 35 3.80 25.34 8.07
C THR A 35 4.12 23.87 8.30
N SER A 36 3.21 22.99 7.93
CA SER A 36 3.54 21.62 7.60
C SER A 36 4.64 21.79 6.54
N LYS A 37 5.89 21.55 6.93
CA LYS A 37 6.99 21.46 5.97
C LYS A 37 6.56 20.39 5.00
N GLN A 38 6.05 20.78 3.82
CA GLN A 38 5.71 19.83 2.78
C GLN A 38 6.96 19.02 2.51
N ASN A 39 6.81 17.72 2.61
CA ASN A 39 7.90 16.78 2.45
C ASN A 39 8.25 16.73 0.96
N ILE A 40 9.11 17.63 0.52
CA ILE A 40 9.53 17.78 -0.88
C ILE A 40 10.41 16.58 -1.23
N PRO A 41 10.13 15.84 -2.31
CA PRO A 41 10.96 14.73 -2.73
C PRO A 41 12.37 15.22 -3.10
N ARG A 42 13.38 14.41 -2.77
CA ARG A 42 14.78 14.69 -3.15
C ARG A 42 14.98 14.69 -4.66
N LEU A 43 14.24 13.80 -5.32
CA LEU A 43 14.31 13.58 -6.75
C LEU A 43 12.89 13.43 -7.30
N LYS A 44 12.59 14.16 -8.37
CA LYS A 44 11.33 14.03 -9.10
C LYS A 44 11.66 13.73 -10.56
N LEU A 45 11.20 12.56 -11.04
CA LEU A 45 11.46 12.11 -12.40
C LEU A 45 10.16 11.89 -13.17
N SER A 46 10.13 12.43 -14.39
CA SER A 46 9.06 12.15 -15.32
C SER A 46 9.22 10.76 -15.96
N TYR A 47 8.15 10.25 -16.59
CA TYR A 47 8.20 9.01 -17.37
C TYR A 47 9.32 9.02 -18.43
N LYS A 48 9.53 10.17 -19.09
CA LYS A 48 10.58 10.34 -20.08
C LYS A 48 11.98 10.22 -19.46
N ASP A 49 12.21 10.83 -18.29
CA ASP A 49 13.50 10.77 -17.60
C ASP A 49 13.82 9.34 -17.14
N LEU A 50 12.82 8.60 -16.67
CA LEU A 50 12.95 7.18 -16.29
C LEU A 50 13.34 6.30 -17.49
N LEU A 51 12.78 6.54 -18.66
CA LEU A 51 13.15 5.83 -19.89
C LEU A 51 14.57 6.18 -20.34
N LEU A 52 14.93 7.47 -20.35
CA LEU A 52 16.25 7.94 -20.77
C LEU A 52 17.38 7.44 -19.85
N SER A 53 17.11 7.32 -18.56
CA SER A 53 18.06 6.78 -17.57
C SER A 53 18.09 5.25 -17.51
N ASN A 54 17.36 4.55 -18.37
CA ASN A 54 17.17 3.08 -18.31
C ASN A 54 16.75 2.58 -16.91
N SER A 55 16.05 3.42 -16.15
CA SER A 55 15.58 3.10 -14.80
C SER A 55 14.28 2.32 -14.80
N CYS A 56 13.56 2.30 -15.92
CA CYS A 56 12.33 1.53 -16.09
C CYS A 56 12.24 0.84 -17.45
N ILE A 57 11.56 -0.30 -17.47
CA ILE A 57 11.27 -1.10 -18.67
C ILE A 57 9.75 -1.27 -18.74
N PRO A 58 9.06 -0.59 -19.67
CA PRO A 58 7.63 -0.78 -19.87
C PRO A 58 7.33 -2.05 -20.67
N PHE A 59 6.24 -2.72 -20.30
CA PHE A 59 5.64 -3.83 -21.03
C PHE A 59 4.17 -3.51 -21.29
N LEU A 60 3.81 -3.30 -22.54
CA LEU A 60 2.45 -2.92 -22.96
C LEU A 60 1.63 -4.13 -23.45
N GLY A 61 2.28 -5.25 -23.68
CA GLY A 61 1.67 -6.40 -24.35
C GLY A 61 1.45 -6.16 -25.84
N SER A 62 0.59 -6.99 -26.45
CA SER A 62 0.32 -6.94 -27.90
C SER A 62 -0.90 -6.12 -28.28
N THR A 63 -1.69 -5.68 -27.30
CA THR A 63 -2.94 -4.90 -27.47
C THR A 63 -3.09 -3.88 -26.35
N GLU A 64 -3.75 -2.77 -26.61
CA GLU A 64 -4.05 -1.77 -25.59
C GLU A 64 -5.14 -2.25 -24.62
N GLY A 65 -5.12 -1.75 -23.39
CA GLY A 65 -6.17 -1.98 -22.39
C GLY A 65 -6.21 -3.40 -21.81
N LEU A 66 -5.05 -4.03 -21.67
CA LEU A 66 -4.93 -5.40 -21.12
C LEU A 66 -5.22 -5.49 -19.61
N ASP A 67 -5.20 -4.39 -18.87
CA ASP A 67 -5.54 -4.34 -17.45
C ASP A 67 -4.77 -5.37 -16.60
N PHE A 68 -3.51 -5.04 -16.28
CA PHE A 68 -2.59 -5.90 -15.54
C PHE A 68 -2.86 -5.81 -14.04
N ARG A 69 -3.55 -6.78 -13.46
CA ARG A 69 -4.03 -6.74 -12.06
C ARG A 69 -3.44 -7.78 -11.14
N THR A 70 -2.90 -8.86 -11.68
CA THR A 70 -2.44 -9.98 -10.86
C THR A 70 -1.03 -10.33 -11.26
N LEU A 71 -0.12 -10.32 -10.29
CA LEU A 71 1.28 -10.67 -10.46
C LEU A 71 1.60 -11.87 -9.57
N LEU A 72 2.39 -12.79 -10.07
CA LEU A 72 2.98 -13.88 -9.29
C LEU A 72 4.48 -13.96 -9.61
N LEU A 73 5.27 -13.64 -8.60
CA LEU A 73 6.72 -13.61 -8.67
C LEU A 73 7.30 -15.02 -8.40
N ASP A 74 8.01 -15.59 -9.37
CA ASP A 74 8.79 -16.84 -9.22
C ASP A 74 10.28 -16.49 -9.30
N GLU A 75 10.83 -16.05 -8.16
CA GLU A 75 12.24 -15.65 -8.08
C GLU A 75 13.23 -16.80 -8.25
N GLU A 76 12.83 -18.02 -7.91
CA GLU A 76 13.68 -19.21 -8.05
C GLU A 76 13.97 -19.50 -9.53
N ARG A 77 12.95 -19.34 -10.37
CA ARG A 77 13.06 -19.56 -11.82
C ARG A 77 13.31 -18.28 -12.61
N GLY A 78 13.34 -17.12 -11.97
CA GLY A 78 13.54 -15.84 -12.62
C GLY A 78 12.37 -15.45 -13.54
N ARG A 79 11.14 -15.75 -13.17
CA ARG A 79 9.93 -15.59 -13.98
C ARG A 79 8.89 -14.74 -13.24
N LEU A 80 8.09 -14.00 -14.02
CA LEU A 80 6.92 -13.28 -13.57
C LEU A 80 5.70 -13.77 -14.36
N LEU A 81 4.72 -14.34 -13.66
CA LEU A 81 3.42 -14.60 -14.24
C LEU A 81 2.53 -13.39 -14.06
N VAL A 82 1.83 -13.01 -15.12
CA VAL A 82 1.01 -11.80 -15.13
C VAL A 82 -0.37 -12.14 -15.65
N GLY A 83 -1.37 -11.89 -14.81
CA GLY A 83 -2.77 -11.99 -15.17
C GLY A 83 -3.31 -10.65 -15.69
N ALA A 84 -3.90 -10.69 -16.88
CA ALA A 84 -4.45 -9.56 -17.58
C ALA A 84 -5.84 -9.88 -18.14
N LYS A 85 -6.45 -8.93 -18.83
CA LYS A 85 -7.71 -9.13 -19.54
C LYS A 85 -7.52 -10.12 -20.70
N ASP A 86 -8.22 -11.25 -20.65
CA ASP A 86 -8.20 -12.33 -21.63
C ASP A 86 -6.81 -12.97 -21.89
N HIS A 87 -5.81 -12.62 -21.10
CA HIS A 87 -4.43 -13.09 -21.31
C HIS A 87 -3.72 -13.43 -20.00
N ILE A 88 -2.80 -14.40 -20.12
CA ILE A 88 -1.82 -14.70 -19.08
C ILE A 88 -0.45 -14.64 -19.74
N PHE A 89 0.47 -13.89 -19.14
CA PHE A 89 1.84 -13.76 -19.65
C PHE A 89 2.82 -14.47 -18.72
N LEU A 90 3.88 -15.02 -19.31
CA LEU A 90 5.06 -15.47 -18.61
C LEU A 90 6.24 -14.62 -19.11
N LEU A 91 6.77 -13.80 -18.20
CA LEU A 91 7.81 -12.81 -18.49
C LEU A 91 9.11 -13.15 -17.75
N ASN A 92 10.21 -12.57 -18.19
CA ASN A 92 11.50 -12.70 -17.55
C ASN A 92 11.70 -11.58 -16.53
N LEU A 93 12.18 -11.90 -15.31
CA LEU A 93 12.38 -10.91 -14.23
C LEU A 93 13.53 -9.92 -14.50
N VAL A 94 14.49 -10.27 -15.36
CA VAL A 94 15.61 -9.36 -15.68
C VAL A 94 15.19 -8.33 -16.72
N ASP A 95 14.36 -8.76 -17.70
CA ASP A 95 13.86 -7.89 -18.76
C ASP A 95 12.51 -8.43 -19.24
N LEU A 96 11.45 -7.70 -18.95
CA LEU A 96 10.06 -8.08 -19.23
C LEU A 96 9.79 -8.36 -20.71
N ASN A 97 10.57 -7.76 -21.62
CA ASN A 97 10.36 -7.87 -23.06
C ASN A 97 11.11 -9.07 -23.69
N LYS A 98 11.93 -9.80 -22.89
CA LYS A 98 12.65 -10.96 -23.37
C LYS A 98 11.89 -12.26 -23.16
N ASN A 99 11.85 -13.12 -24.18
CA ASN A 99 11.26 -14.46 -24.12
C ASN A 99 9.80 -14.49 -23.63
N VAL A 100 9.01 -13.50 -24.03
CA VAL A 100 7.61 -13.37 -23.66
C VAL A 100 6.81 -14.57 -24.18
N LYS A 101 6.08 -15.24 -23.27
CA LYS A 101 5.08 -16.24 -23.61
C LYS A 101 3.72 -15.77 -23.18
N LYS A 102 2.69 -16.15 -23.93
CA LYS A 102 1.30 -15.77 -23.61
C LYS A 102 0.34 -16.93 -23.83
N ILE A 103 -0.67 -16.98 -22.99
CA ILE A 103 -1.87 -17.81 -23.15
C ILE A 103 -3.02 -16.84 -23.39
N TYR A 104 -3.79 -17.07 -24.46
CA TYR A 104 -5.03 -16.36 -24.73
C TYR A 104 -6.19 -17.18 -24.17
N TRP A 105 -6.92 -16.63 -23.21
CA TRP A 105 -8.03 -17.28 -22.52
C TRP A 105 -9.21 -16.33 -22.38
N PRO A 106 -9.99 -16.09 -23.46
CA PRO A 106 -11.16 -15.22 -23.42
C PRO A 106 -12.35 -15.91 -22.76
N ALA A 107 -13.32 -15.11 -22.35
CA ALA A 107 -14.61 -15.63 -21.93
C ALA A 107 -15.39 -16.25 -23.11
N ALA A 108 -16.23 -17.24 -22.82
CA ALA A 108 -17.10 -17.89 -23.82
C ALA A 108 -18.05 -16.87 -24.44
N LYS A 109 -18.32 -16.97 -25.76
CA LYS A 109 -19.15 -16.03 -26.51
C LYS A 109 -20.55 -15.86 -25.93
N GLU A 110 -21.16 -16.96 -25.50
CA GLU A 110 -22.49 -16.96 -24.87
C GLU A 110 -22.49 -16.17 -23.56
N LYS A 111 -21.38 -16.24 -22.81
CA LYS A 111 -21.23 -15.52 -21.53
C LYS A 111 -20.99 -14.02 -21.74
N LEU A 112 -20.25 -13.66 -22.80
CA LEU A 112 -20.08 -12.27 -23.22
C LEU A 112 -21.42 -11.61 -23.57
N GLU A 113 -22.26 -12.31 -24.33
CA GLU A 113 -23.57 -11.79 -24.70
C GLU A 113 -24.51 -11.68 -23.48
N LEU A 114 -24.54 -12.68 -22.62
CA LEU A 114 -25.31 -12.61 -21.35
C LEU A 114 -24.87 -11.45 -20.46
N CYS A 115 -23.57 -11.20 -20.38
CA CYS A 115 -23.01 -10.09 -19.61
C CYS A 115 -23.49 -8.73 -20.13
N LYS A 116 -23.44 -8.54 -21.46
CA LYS A 116 -23.95 -7.32 -22.11
C LYS A 116 -25.46 -7.15 -21.93
N LEU A 117 -26.24 -8.22 -22.07
CA LEU A 117 -27.67 -8.23 -21.83
C LEU A 117 -28.04 -7.89 -20.38
N ALA A 118 -27.18 -8.24 -19.42
CA ALA A 118 -27.33 -7.85 -18.02
C ALA A 118 -26.98 -6.37 -17.74
N GLY A 119 -26.68 -5.57 -18.79
CA GLY A 119 -26.38 -4.15 -18.68
C GLY A 119 -24.97 -3.82 -18.21
N LYS A 120 -24.05 -4.79 -18.30
CA LYS A 120 -22.64 -4.62 -17.91
C LYS A 120 -21.82 -4.00 -19.03
N ASP A 121 -20.78 -3.25 -18.69
CA ASP A 121 -19.91 -2.60 -19.66
C ASP A 121 -19.07 -3.62 -20.44
N ALA A 122 -19.15 -3.51 -21.78
CA ALA A 122 -18.50 -4.46 -22.69
C ALA A 122 -16.97 -4.43 -22.64
N HIS A 123 -16.37 -3.28 -22.27
CA HIS A 123 -14.91 -3.08 -22.29
C HIS A 123 -14.25 -3.31 -20.94
N THR A 124 -14.92 -2.94 -19.86
CA THR A 124 -14.36 -2.93 -18.49
C THR A 124 -14.87 -4.04 -17.59
N GLU A 125 -15.99 -4.71 -17.97
CA GLU A 125 -16.61 -5.76 -17.16
C GLU A 125 -16.79 -7.08 -17.90
N CYS A 126 -17.23 -7.06 -19.18
CA CYS A 126 -17.55 -8.24 -19.96
C CYS A 126 -16.33 -8.82 -20.69
N ALA A 127 -15.40 -9.38 -19.91
CA ALA A 127 -14.21 -10.09 -20.40
C ALA A 127 -13.75 -11.13 -19.37
N ASN A 128 -12.73 -11.88 -19.67
CA ASN A 128 -12.09 -12.76 -18.70
C ASN A 128 -10.91 -12.04 -18.04
N PHE A 129 -11.12 -11.43 -16.89
CA PHE A 129 -10.04 -10.83 -16.09
C PHE A 129 -9.42 -11.88 -15.18
N ILE A 130 -8.12 -12.09 -15.30
CA ILE A 130 -7.39 -13.03 -14.46
C ILE A 130 -7.21 -12.43 -13.06
N ARG A 131 -7.78 -13.08 -12.05
CA ARG A 131 -7.81 -12.58 -10.67
C ARG A 131 -7.09 -13.47 -9.67
N VAL A 132 -6.83 -14.73 -10.03
CA VAL A 132 -6.08 -15.68 -9.22
C VAL A 132 -4.90 -16.19 -10.02
N LEU A 133 -3.72 -16.07 -9.47
CA LEU A 133 -2.48 -16.75 -9.86
C LEU A 133 -1.81 -17.20 -8.58
N GLN A 134 -1.88 -18.48 -8.25
CA GLN A 134 -1.34 -19.03 -7.01
C GLN A 134 -0.44 -20.23 -7.29
N PRO A 135 0.73 -20.34 -6.67
CA PRO A 135 1.58 -21.51 -6.82
C PRO A 135 0.83 -22.72 -6.23
N TYR A 136 0.56 -23.73 -7.04
CA TYR A 136 -0.09 -24.96 -6.58
C TYR A 136 0.93 -26.02 -6.16
N ASN A 137 1.91 -26.24 -7.04
CA ASN A 137 3.06 -27.09 -6.75
C ASN A 137 4.27 -26.63 -7.60
N ARG A 138 5.34 -27.41 -7.60
CA ARG A 138 6.57 -27.07 -8.34
C ARG A 138 6.38 -26.94 -9.86
N THR A 139 5.36 -27.54 -10.43
CA THR A 139 5.13 -27.63 -11.88
C THR A 139 3.84 -26.94 -12.33
N HIS A 140 2.95 -26.60 -11.44
CA HIS A 140 1.64 -26.03 -11.78
C HIS A 140 1.32 -24.78 -10.97
N VAL A 141 0.67 -23.84 -11.65
CA VAL A 141 0.06 -22.66 -11.06
C VAL A 141 -1.46 -22.77 -11.20
N TYR A 142 -2.16 -22.56 -10.11
CA TYR A 142 -3.62 -22.46 -10.11
C TYR A 142 -4.04 -21.08 -10.59
N VAL A 143 -4.94 -21.03 -11.54
CA VAL A 143 -5.38 -19.79 -12.19
C VAL A 143 -6.89 -19.71 -12.22
N CYS A 144 -7.46 -18.51 -11.93
CA CYS A 144 -8.87 -18.25 -12.15
C CYS A 144 -9.09 -16.90 -12.84
N GLY A 145 -10.12 -16.87 -13.67
CA GLY A 145 -10.59 -15.66 -14.32
C GLY A 145 -12.09 -15.46 -14.12
N THR A 146 -12.54 -14.22 -14.29
CA THR A 146 -13.95 -13.80 -14.08
C THR A 146 -14.92 -14.33 -15.15
N GLY A 147 -14.42 -14.71 -16.34
CA GLY A 147 -15.19 -15.32 -17.41
C GLY A 147 -16.45 -14.58 -17.82
N ALA A 148 -16.43 -13.24 -17.80
CA ALA A 148 -17.62 -12.39 -18.01
C ALA A 148 -18.76 -12.74 -17.02
N PHE A 149 -18.47 -12.63 -15.71
CA PHE A 149 -19.38 -12.98 -14.59
C PHE A 149 -19.71 -14.48 -14.48
N HIS A 150 -18.90 -15.33 -15.08
CA HIS A 150 -18.94 -16.80 -14.94
C HIS A 150 -17.53 -17.31 -14.61
N PRO A 151 -17.08 -17.12 -13.36
CA PRO A 151 -15.70 -17.42 -13.01
C PRO A 151 -15.36 -18.91 -13.22
N LEU A 152 -14.22 -19.13 -13.86
CA LEU A 152 -13.64 -20.44 -14.13
C LEU A 152 -12.22 -20.50 -13.60
N CYS A 153 -11.81 -21.70 -13.17
CA CYS A 153 -10.47 -21.98 -12.70
C CYS A 153 -9.86 -23.17 -13.42
N GLY A 154 -8.54 -23.27 -13.41
CA GLY A 154 -7.79 -24.37 -13.99
C GLY A 154 -6.33 -24.34 -13.58
N TYR A 155 -5.50 -25.13 -14.24
CA TYR A 155 -4.08 -25.26 -13.95
C TYR A 155 -3.23 -24.88 -15.15
N ILE A 156 -2.17 -24.12 -14.89
CA ILE A 156 -1.13 -23.82 -15.88
C ILE A 156 0.08 -24.70 -15.58
N GLU A 157 0.49 -25.47 -16.56
CA GLU A 157 1.70 -26.28 -16.51
C GLU A 157 2.93 -25.42 -16.87
N LEU A 158 3.95 -25.45 -16.00
CA LEU A 158 5.20 -24.69 -16.15
C LEU A 158 6.43 -25.55 -16.42
N GLY A 159 6.29 -26.88 -16.44
CA GLY A 159 7.40 -27.83 -16.56
C GLY A 159 8.19 -28.03 -15.25
N THR A 160 9.03 -29.08 -15.25
CA THR A 160 9.82 -29.50 -14.08
C THR A 160 11.17 -28.81 -13.99
N HIS A 161 11.79 -28.48 -15.12
CA HIS A 161 13.13 -27.91 -15.20
C HIS A 161 13.12 -26.44 -15.63
N LYS A 162 14.16 -25.71 -15.21
CA LYS A 162 14.36 -24.30 -15.53
C LYS A 162 14.43 -24.01 -17.03
N GLU A 163 14.94 -24.99 -17.78
CA GLU A 163 15.13 -24.93 -19.22
C GLU A 163 13.89 -25.37 -20.01
N GLU A 164 12.93 -26.03 -19.36
CA GLU A 164 11.67 -26.41 -19.99
C GLU A 164 10.82 -25.19 -20.31
N THR A 165 10.36 -25.16 -21.55
CA THR A 165 9.61 -24.02 -22.07
C THR A 165 8.10 -24.25 -22.04
N ILE A 166 7.60 -25.16 -21.20
CA ILE A 166 6.17 -25.46 -21.09
C ILE A 166 5.47 -24.28 -20.47
N PHE A 167 4.42 -23.81 -21.12
CA PHE A 167 3.51 -22.80 -20.61
C PHE A 167 2.16 -23.02 -21.26
N ARG A 168 1.31 -23.82 -20.61
CA ARG A 168 0.06 -24.32 -21.18
C ARG A 168 -1.04 -24.36 -20.12
N LEU A 169 -2.22 -23.83 -20.45
CA LEU A 169 -3.43 -23.96 -19.64
C LEU A 169 -4.14 -25.26 -20.01
N ASP A 170 -4.52 -26.04 -19.00
CA ASP A 170 -5.38 -27.22 -19.16
C ASP A 170 -6.84 -26.80 -19.32
N ILE A 171 -7.24 -26.60 -20.58
CA ILE A 171 -8.61 -26.16 -20.93
C ILE A 171 -9.64 -27.28 -20.75
N GLN A 172 -9.21 -28.56 -20.76
CA GLN A 172 -10.14 -29.70 -20.67
C GLN A 172 -10.65 -29.93 -19.25
N ASN A 173 -9.87 -29.51 -18.25
CA ASN A 173 -10.16 -29.69 -16.82
C ASN A 173 -10.46 -28.35 -16.12
N LEU A 174 -11.19 -27.46 -16.78
CA LEU A 174 -11.67 -26.23 -16.14
C LEU A 174 -12.80 -26.53 -15.17
N GLU A 175 -12.76 -25.91 -14.02
CA GLU A 175 -13.75 -26.03 -12.97
C GLU A 175 -14.45 -24.70 -12.64
N SER A 176 -15.57 -24.76 -11.92
CA SER A 176 -16.25 -23.55 -11.47
C SER A 176 -15.38 -22.73 -10.51
N GLY A 177 -15.23 -21.44 -10.80
CA GLY A 177 -14.52 -20.48 -9.96
C GLY A 177 -15.38 -19.87 -8.86
N ARG A 178 -16.64 -20.33 -8.68
CA ARG A 178 -17.51 -19.82 -7.60
C ARG A 178 -16.86 -20.07 -6.24
N LEU A 179 -16.84 -19.05 -5.37
CA LEU A 179 -16.17 -19.04 -4.06
C LEU A 179 -14.63 -19.12 -4.11
N LYS A 180 -14.02 -19.05 -5.28
CA LYS A 180 -12.58 -19.07 -5.51
C LYS A 180 -12.08 -17.82 -6.22
N CYS A 181 -12.96 -17.17 -6.98
CA CYS A 181 -12.68 -16.00 -7.82
C CYS A 181 -13.91 -15.09 -7.83
N PRO A 182 -13.77 -13.77 -7.90
CA PRO A 182 -14.91 -12.87 -7.97
C PRO A 182 -15.65 -13.01 -9.31
N PHE A 183 -16.95 -12.70 -9.31
CA PHE A 183 -17.75 -12.57 -10.51
C PHE A 183 -17.42 -11.25 -11.24
N ASP A 184 -17.41 -10.16 -10.49
CA ASP A 184 -17.13 -8.82 -10.97
C ASP A 184 -15.63 -8.55 -10.95
N PRO A 185 -15.00 -8.16 -12.10
CA PRO A 185 -13.59 -7.83 -12.15
C PRO A 185 -13.19 -6.63 -11.30
N GLN A 186 -14.11 -5.76 -10.93
CA GLN A 186 -13.85 -4.58 -10.09
C GLN A 186 -13.96 -4.88 -8.59
N GLN A 187 -14.50 -6.02 -8.21
CA GLN A 187 -14.70 -6.35 -6.80
C GLN A 187 -13.36 -6.55 -6.08
N PRO A 188 -13.16 -5.92 -4.91
CA PRO A 188 -12.03 -6.21 -4.04
C PRO A 188 -12.01 -7.69 -3.65
N PHE A 189 -10.86 -8.32 -3.86
CA PHE A 189 -10.69 -9.75 -3.75
C PHE A 189 -9.26 -10.08 -3.33
N ALA A 190 -9.12 -11.07 -2.46
CA ALA A 190 -7.83 -11.58 -2.03
C ALA A 190 -7.84 -13.10 -1.96
N SER A 191 -6.73 -13.74 -2.33
CA SER A 191 -6.55 -15.18 -2.22
C SER A 191 -5.10 -15.56 -1.91
N VAL A 192 -4.94 -16.71 -1.25
CA VAL A 192 -3.63 -17.32 -1.00
C VAL A 192 -3.75 -18.83 -1.02
N MET A 193 -2.72 -19.49 -1.57
CA MET A 193 -2.55 -20.93 -1.47
C MET A 193 -1.68 -21.25 -0.27
N ALA A 194 -2.18 -22.08 0.64
CA ALA A 194 -1.45 -22.60 1.78
C ALA A 194 -1.81 -24.07 2.01
N ASP A 195 -0.80 -24.93 2.17
CA ASP A 195 -0.96 -26.37 2.42
C ASP A 195 -1.94 -27.07 1.44
N GLU A 196 -1.80 -26.76 0.14
CA GLU A 196 -2.65 -27.25 -0.97
C GLU A 196 -4.12 -26.76 -0.92
N TYR A 197 -4.48 -25.92 0.04
CA TYR A 197 -5.80 -25.28 0.12
C TYR A 197 -5.74 -23.86 -0.44
N LEU A 198 -6.77 -23.49 -1.20
CA LEU A 198 -7.01 -22.11 -1.60
C LEU A 198 -7.90 -21.40 -0.57
N TYR A 199 -7.37 -20.40 0.07
CA TYR A 199 -8.13 -19.47 0.90
C TYR A 199 -8.47 -18.24 0.07
N ALA A 200 -9.75 -17.85 0.04
CA ALA A 200 -10.20 -16.71 -0.76
C ALA A 200 -11.24 -15.88 0.02
N GLY A 201 -11.10 -14.58 -0.05
CA GLY A 201 -12.12 -13.62 0.35
C GLY A 201 -12.84 -13.10 -0.90
N THR A 202 -14.13 -13.45 -1.06
CA THR A 202 -14.90 -13.15 -2.28
C THR A 202 -16.39 -13.07 -1.99
N ALA A 203 -17.17 -12.59 -2.98
CA ALA A 203 -18.61 -12.74 -2.96
C ALA A 203 -19.03 -14.09 -3.53
N SER A 204 -20.07 -14.66 -2.97
CA SER A 204 -20.65 -15.92 -3.41
C SER A 204 -21.73 -15.76 -4.47
N ASP A 205 -22.17 -14.53 -4.70
CA ASP A 205 -23.27 -14.15 -5.60
C ASP A 205 -22.82 -13.17 -6.69
N PHE A 206 -23.59 -13.12 -7.76
CA PHE A 206 -23.38 -12.22 -8.91
C PHE A 206 -23.46 -10.74 -8.54
N LEU A 207 -24.28 -10.38 -7.54
CA LEU A 207 -24.46 -8.97 -7.11
C LEU A 207 -23.36 -8.49 -6.16
N GLY A 208 -22.47 -9.38 -5.71
CA GLY A 208 -21.37 -9.03 -4.82
C GLY A 208 -21.79 -8.70 -3.38
N LYS A 209 -23.01 -9.09 -2.95
CA LYS A 209 -23.55 -8.75 -1.64
C LYS A 209 -23.20 -9.78 -0.57
N ASP A 210 -23.20 -11.06 -0.93
CA ASP A 210 -22.94 -12.17 -0.03
C ASP A 210 -21.44 -12.47 0.04
N THR A 211 -20.73 -11.73 0.87
CA THR A 211 -19.27 -11.85 1.02
C THR A 211 -18.90 -12.91 2.06
N ALA A 212 -17.87 -13.70 1.74
CA ALA A 212 -17.40 -14.78 2.59
C ALA A 212 -15.89 -15.02 2.47
N LEU A 213 -15.28 -15.49 3.54
CA LEU A 213 -13.99 -16.19 3.49
C LEU A 213 -14.25 -17.66 3.19
N THR A 214 -13.49 -18.22 2.28
CA THR A 214 -13.64 -19.61 1.84
C THR A 214 -12.31 -20.34 1.88
N ARG A 215 -12.37 -21.65 2.12
CA ARG A 215 -11.27 -22.59 1.91
C ARG A 215 -11.75 -23.66 0.94
N SER A 216 -11.02 -23.86 -0.12
CA SER A 216 -11.34 -24.82 -1.18
C SER A 216 -10.09 -25.55 -1.63
N LEU A 217 -10.22 -26.52 -2.54
CA LEU A 217 -9.17 -27.45 -2.94
C LEU A 217 -8.73 -28.34 -1.76
N GLY A 218 -7.52 -28.86 -1.79
CA GLY A 218 -6.94 -29.70 -0.75
C GLY A 218 -6.49 -31.07 -1.27
N PRO A 219 -5.73 -31.81 -0.44
CA PRO A 219 -5.07 -33.05 -0.86
C PRO A 219 -6.02 -34.22 -1.10
N SER A 220 -7.23 -34.19 -0.57
CA SER A 220 -8.22 -35.23 -0.82
C SER A 220 -9.28 -34.76 -1.81
N HIS A 221 -9.69 -35.63 -2.72
CA HIS A 221 -10.74 -35.37 -3.72
C HIS A 221 -12.14 -35.14 -3.12
N ASP A 222 -12.25 -35.03 -1.81
CA ASP A 222 -13.45 -34.61 -1.11
C ASP A 222 -13.57 -33.06 -1.24
N HIS A 223 -14.16 -32.64 -2.33
CA HIS A 223 -14.30 -31.22 -2.75
C HIS A 223 -15.23 -30.39 -1.85
N HIS A 224 -15.24 -30.59 -0.56
CA HIS A 224 -16.04 -29.81 0.36
C HIS A 224 -15.36 -28.49 0.67
N TYR A 225 -15.84 -27.42 0.05
CA TYR A 225 -15.44 -26.07 0.46
C TYR A 225 -16.01 -25.74 1.85
N ILE A 226 -15.23 -25.02 2.64
CA ILE A 226 -15.65 -24.43 3.91
C ILE A 226 -15.75 -22.93 3.70
N ARG A 227 -16.79 -22.31 4.25
CA ARG A 227 -16.95 -20.84 4.20
C ARG A 227 -17.46 -20.28 5.51
N THR A 228 -17.23 -18.99 5.73
CA THR A 228 -17.89 -18.23 6.79
C THR A 228 -19.40 -18.19 6.57
N ASP A 229 -20.18 -18.09 7.65
CA ASP A 229 -21.63 -18.06 7.57
C ASP A 229 -22.11 -16.70 7.06
N ILE A 230 -22.74 -16.67 5.88
CA ILE A 230 -23.29 -15.46 5.27
C ILE A 230 -24.60 -14.99 5.92
N SER A 231 -25.26 -15.85 6.70
CA SER A 231 -26.48 -15.47 7.42
C SER A 231 -26.21 -14.67 8.69
N GLU A 232 -24.95 -14.67 9.15
CA GLU A 232 -24.53 -13.93 10.36
C GLU A 232 -24.12 -12.50 10.01
N HIS A 233 -25.04 -11.56 10.18
CA HIS A 233 -24.85 -10.14 9.82
C HIS A 233 -23.65 -9.45 10.50
N TYR A 234 -23.18 -9.99 11.63
CA TYR A 234 -22.02 -9.42 12.36
C TYR A 234 -20.66 -9.87 11.82
N TRP A 235 -20.61 -10.82 10.89
CA TRP A 235 -19.34 -11.37 10.42
C TRP A 235 -18.72 -10.51 9.31
N LEU A 236 -19.22 -10.67 8.09
CA LEU A 236 -18.58 -10.13 6.88
C LEU A 236 -19.57 -9.46 5.91
N THR A 237 -20.68 -8.90 6.39
CA THR A 237 -21.66 -8.26 5.51
C THR A 237 -21.03 -7.07 4.79
N GLY A 238 -21.05 -7.09 3.45
CA GLY A 238 -20.48 -6.04 2.61
C GLY A 238 -18.96 -5.90 2.72
N ALA A 239 -18.25 -6.94 3.13
CA ALA A 239 -16.80 -6.91 3.30
C ALA A 239 -16.08 -6.72 1.96
N LYS A 240 -15.00 -5.91 1.99
CA LYS A 240 -14.03 -5.78 0.91
C LYS A 240 -12.75 -6.49 1.33
N PHE A 241 -12.32 -7.47 0.57
CA PHE A 241 -11.10 -8.23 0.88
C PHE A 241 -9.91 -7.59 0.16
N ILE A 242 -8.94 -7.13 0.93
CA ILE A 242 -7.80 -6.38 0.40
C ILE A 242 -6.58 -7.30 0.22
N ALA A 243 -6.25 -8.07 1.25
CA ALA A 243 -5.10 -8.98 1.23
C ALA A 243 -5.36 -10.20 2.11
N THR A 244 -4.62 -11.28 1.87
CA THR A 244 -4.64 -12.49 2.69
C THR A 244 -3.24 -13.10 2.77
N PHE A 245 -2.84 -13.52 3.98
CA PHE A 245 -1.51 -14.03 4.25
C PHE A 245 -1.55 -15.25 5.15
N PRO A 246 -0.80 -16.32 4.85
CA PRO A 246 -0.56 -17.43 5.76
C PRO A 246 0.53 -17.01 6.76
N ILE A 247 0.18 -16.87 8.03
CA ILE A 247 1.14 -16.55 9.10
C ILE A 247 1.09 -17.69 10.11
N PRO A 248 2.21 -18.41 10.36
CA PRO A 248 2.21 -19.53 11.28
C PRO A 248 2.05 -19.05 12.73
N ASP A 249 1.20 -19.74 13.51
CA ASP A 249 1.03 -19.46 14.94
C ASP A 249 2.01 -20.24 15.81
N THR A 250 2.42 -21.41 15.37
CA THR A 250 3.34 -22.30 16.11
C THR A 250 4.52 -22.72 15.24
N TYR A 251 5.59 -23.22 15.88
CA TYR A 251 6.71 -23.84 15.15
C TYR A 251 6.45 -25.30 14.76
N ASN A 252 5.31 -25.86 15.21
CA ASN A 252 4.96 -27.25 14.91
C ASN A 252 4.06 -27.31 13.67
N PRO A 253 4.53 -27.89 12.56
CA PRO A 253 3.74 -28.00 11.33
C PRO A 253 2.49 -28.89 11.49
N ASP A 254 2.46 -29.77 12.49
CA ASP A 254 1.32 -30.66 12.73
C ASP A 254 0.12 -29.98 13.42
N ASP A 255 0.28 -28.75 13.92
CA ASP A 255 -0.78 -27.99 14.60
C ASP A 255 -1.66 -27.16 13.65
N ASN A 256 -1.48 -27.26 12.34
CA ASN A 256 -2.16 -26.45 11.33
C ASN A 256 -3.53 -27.01 10.86
N ASP A 257 -4.16 -27.92 11.60
CA ASP A 257 -5.46 -28.47 11.20
C ASP A 257 -6.60 -27.46 11.39
N MET A 258 -6.79 -26.61 10.37
CA MET A 258 -7.91 -25.67 10.25
C MET A 258 -9.20 -26.38 9.78
N GLY A 259 -9.48 -27.56 10.29
CA GLY A 259 -10.52 -28.45 9.83
C GLY A 259 -11.96 -27.93 9.93
N GLY A 260 -12.83 -28.43 9.07
CA GLY A 260 -14.27 -28.20 9.08
C GLY A 260 -14.98 -29.06 10.11
N GLN A 261 -16.26 -28.81 10.32
CA GLN A 261 -17.01 -29.26 11.48
C GLN A 261 -18.16 -30.24 11.20
N ARG A 262 -18.47 -31.06 12.24
CA ARG A 262 -19.45 -32.14 12.20
C ARG A 262 -20.91 -31.67 12.07
N SER A 263 -21.32 -30.62 12.78
CA SER A 263 -22.73 -30.18 12.86
C SER A 263 -23.08 -29.05 11.90
N LEU A 264 -22.06 -28.34 11.38
CA LEU A 264 -22.24 -27.24 10.44
C LEU A 264 -21.45 -27.54 9.17
N ILE A 265 -21.94 -28.50 8.39
CA ILE A 265 -21.34 -28.87 7.10
C ILE A 265 -21.03 -27.58 6.29
N ASN A 266 -19.78 -27.45 5.87
CA ASN A 266 -19.27 -26.34 5.06
C ASN A 266 -19.20 -24.96 5.74
N LYS A 267 -19.27 -24.86 7.08
CA LYS A 267 -19.14 -23.58 7.77
C LYS A 267 -17.84 -23.48 8.56
N TRP A 268 -17.25 -22.28 8.50
CA TRP A 268 -16.04 -21.95 9.25
C TRP A 268 -16.36 -21.74 10.73
N THR A 269 -15.60 -22.35 11.64
CA THR A 269 -15.91 -22.34 13.07
C THR A 269 -14.89 -21.62 13.94
N THR A 270 -13.80 -21.14 13.33
CA THR A 270 -12.69 -20.46 14.03
C THR A 270 -12.53 -19.00 13.62
N PHE A 271 -13.54 -18.40 12.96
CA PHE A 271 -13.47 -17.02 12.48
C PHE A 271 -13.53 -16.02 13.64
N LEU A 272 -12.51 -15.16 13.71
CA LEU A 272 -12.46 -13.98 14.58
C LEU A 272 -12.02 -12.77 13.78
N LYS A 273 -12.39 -11.58 14.24
CA LYS A 273 -11.95 -10.30 13.67
C LYS A 273 -11.54 -9.30 14.73
N ALA A 274 -10.60 -8.43 14.40
CA ALA A 274 -10.16 -7.31 15.23
C ALA A 274 -10.02 -6.05 14.37
N ARG A 275 -10.22 -4.88 14.97
CA ARG A 275 -10.09 -3.61 14.28
C ARG A 275 -8.64 -3.15 14.28
N LEU A 276 -8.10 -2.79 13.10
CA LEU A 276 -6.88 -2.00 12.96
C LEU A 276 -7.25 -0.52 13.02
N VAL A 277 -6.51 0.26 13.80
CA VAL A 277 -6.70 1.72 13.91
C VAL A 277 -5.50 2.42 13.28
N CYS A 278 -5.75 3.33 12.34
CA CYS A 278 -4.75 4.25 11.80
C CYS A 278 -5.31 5.66 11.93
N SER A 279 -4.77 6.45 12.85
CA SER A 279 -5.26 7.81 13.16
C SER A 279 -4.12 8.75 13.50
N ILE A 280 -4.38 10.05 13.36
CA ILE A 280 -3.55 11.12 13.85
C ILE A 280 -4.30 11.87 14.96
N PRO A 281 -3.61 12.25 16.06
CA PRO A 281 -4.23 13.05 17.11
C PRO A 281 -4.73 14.39 16.56
N GLY A 282 -5.96 14.71 16.86
CA GLY A 282 -6.56 16.00 16.52
C GLY A 282 -6.63 16.96 17.71
N PRO A 283 -7.03 18.21 17.47
CA PRO A 283 -7.30 19.16 18.53
C PRO A 283 -8.38 18.62 19.48
N GLU A 284 -8.27 18.94 20.76
CA GLU A 284 -9.26 18.60 21.80
C GLU A 284 -9.49 17.07 21.99
N GLY A 285 -8.53 16.23 21.55
CA GLY A 285 -8.62 14.78 21.72
C GLY A 285 -9.53 14.07 20.70
N ALA A 286 -9.98 14.75 19.65
CA ALA A 286 -10.70 14.14 18.55
C ALA A 286 -9.72 13.64 17.48
N ASP A 287 -9.48 12.33 17.42
CA ASP A 287 -8.59 11.73 16.43
C ASP A 287 -9.17 11.80 15.02
N THR A 288 -8.31 12.08 14.04
CA THR A 288 -8.64 11.93 12.63
C THR A 288 -8.26 10.52 12.18
N HIS A 289 -9.27 9.73 11.82
CA HIS A 289 -9.12 8.36 11.39
C HIS A 289 -8.98 8.23 9.89
N PHE A 290 -8.10 7.31 9.44
CA PHE A 290 -8.02 6.81 8.09
C PHE A 290 -8.72 5.45 8.09
N ASP A 291 -9.96 5.40 7.60
CA ASP A 291 -10.87 4.27 7.84
C ASP A 291 -10.89 3.23 6.71
N GLU A 292 -10.37 3.57 5.54
CA GLU A 292 -10.43 2.70 4.37
C GLU A 292 -9.05 2.10 4.07
N LEU A 293 -8.91 0.80 4.30
CA LEU A 293 -7.70 0.05 3.97
C LEU A 293 -7.60 -0.13 2.46
N GLN A 294 -6.46 0.23 1.87
CA GLN A 294 -6.19 0.11 0.44
C GLN A 294 -5.29 -1.09 0.11
N ASP A 295 -4.26 -1.32 0.91
CA ASP A 295 -3.29 -2.40 0.69
C ASP A 295 -2.52 -2.75 1.96
N ILE A 296 -1.97 -3.97 2.00
CA ILE A 296 -1.13 -4.47 3.10
C ILE A 296 0.12 -5.14 2.54
N PHE A 297 1.26 -4.87 3.17
CA PHE A 297 2.52 -5.56 2.95
C PHE A 297 3.05 -6.18 4.24
N LEU A 298 3.48 -7.44 4.18
CA LEU A 298 4.15 -8.10 5.29
C LEU A 298 5.67 -8.04 5.11
N LEU A 299 6.33 -7.34 6.01
CA LEU A 299 7.78 -7.33 6.08
C LEU A 299 8.25 -8.46 7.00
N SER A 300 8.90 -9.46 6.42
CA SER A 300 9.47 -10.58 7.17
C SER A 300 10.52 -10.11 8.15
N THR A 301 10.50 -10.66 9.35
CA THR A 301 11.51 -10.46 10.39
C THR A 301 12.32 -11.75 10.58
N ARG A 302 13.26 -11.76 11.51
CA ARG A 302 13.99 -12.99 11.88
C ARG A 302 13.08 -14.08 12.46
N ASP A 303 11.96 -13.68 13.04
CA ASP A 303 10.91 -14.59 13.50
C ASP A 303 9.76 -14.57 12.50
N GLU A 304 9.63 -15.62 11.71
CA GLU A 304 8.59 -15.75 10.65
C GLU A 304 7.16 -15.64 11.20
N ARG A 305 6.96 -15.93 12.49
CA ARG A 305 5.66 -15.75 13.15
C ARG A 305 5.32 -14.31 13.46
N ASN A 306 6.32 -13.43 13.49
CA ASN A 306 6.18 -12.03 13.90
C ASN A 306 6.62 -11.05 12.80
N PRO A 307 6.04 -11.11 11.58
CA PRO A 307 6.27 -10.09 10.57
C PRO A 307 5.75 -8.72 11.04
N LEU A 308 6.28 -7.66 10.46
CA LEU A 308 5.69 -6.33 10.56
C LEU A 308 4.62 -6.17 9.49
N VAL A 309 3.48 -5.65 9.88
CA VAL A 309 2.32 -5.43 8.99
C VAL A 309 2.25 -3.96 8.64
N TYR A 310 2.57 -3.62 7.39
CA TYR A 310 2.42 -2.28 6.83
C TYR A 310 1.07 -2.17 6.14
N GLY A 311 0.27 -1.17 6.49
CA GLY A 311 -1.02 -0.94 5.86
C GLY A 311 -1.14 0.49 5.31
N VAL A 312 -1.68 0.61 4.10
CA VAL A 312 -2.09 1.88 3.51
C VAL A 312 -3.56 2.12 3.78
N PHE A 313 -3.85 3.25 4.37
CA PHE A 313 -5.21 3.67 4.70
C PHE A 313 -5.54 5.01 4.06
N THR A 314 -6.80 5.20 3.68
CA THR A 314 -7.31 6.47 3.17
C THR A 314 -8.53 6.91 3.97
N THR A 315 -8.85 8.20 3.88
CA THR A 315 -10.09 8.73 4.46
C THR A 315 -11.28 8.43 3.55
N THR A 316 -12.43 8.13 4.15
CA THR A 316 -13.71 7.99 3.43
C THR A 316 -14.36 9.33 3.13
N SER A 317 -13.95 10.39 3.83
CA SER A 317 -14.50 11.74 3.69
C SER A 317 -14.14 12.35 2.33
N SER A 318 -15.12 12.97 1.68
CA SER A 318 -14.90 13.77 0.46
C SER A 318 -14.33 15.16 0.77
N VAL A 319 -14.52 15.65 2.00
CA VAL A 319 -14.08 16.97 2.44
C VAL A 319 -12.60 16.95 2.87
N PHE A 320 -12.21 15.91 3.60
CA PHE A 320 -10.82 15.72 4.04
C PHE A 320 -10.22 14.54 3.27
N LYS A 321 -9.35 14.85 2.32
CA LYS A 321 -8.63 13.83 1.54
C LYS A 321 -7.29 13.56 2.19
N GLY A 322 -7.09 12.33 2.64
CA GLY A 322 -5.84 11.92 3.26
C GLY A 322 -5.53 10.46 3.00
N SER A 323 -4.24 10.15 2.98
CA SER A 323 -3.69 8.80 2.97
C SER A 323 -2.62 8.67 4.05
N ALA A 324 -2.54 7.52 4.68
CA ALA A 324 -1.57 7.23 5.73
C ALA A 324 -1.03 5.82 5.64
N VAL A 325 0.20 5.61 6.10
CA VAL A 325 0.81 4.30 6.30
C VAL A 325 0.97 4.05 7.79
N CYS A 326 0.34 3.00 8.29
CA CYS A 326 0.49 2.54 9.67
C CYS A 326 1.20 1.19 9.72
N VAL A 327 1.98 0.96 10.79
CA VAL A 327 2.76 -0.28 10.98
C VAL A 327 2.32 -0.96 12.25
N TYR A 328 2.05 -2.26 12.17
CA TYR A 328 1.60 -3.06 13.31
C TYR A 328 2.53 -4.25 13.52
N SER A 329 2.65 -4.66 14.77
CA SER A 329 3.34 -5.89 15.15
C SER A 329 2.36 -7.07 15.12
N MET A 330 2.79 -8.19 14.58
CA MET A 330 1.98 -9.41 14.65
C MET A 330 1.82 -9.90 16.10
N ALA A 331 2.78 -9.61 16.97
CA ALA A 331 2.67 -9.90 18.41
C ALA A 331 1.51 -9.12 19.06
N ASP A 332 1.35 -7.84 18.74
CA ASP A 332 0.23 -7.02 19.25
C ASP A 332 -1.11 -7.48 18.69
N ILE A 333 -1.14 -7.86 17.40
CA ILE A 333 -2.33 -8.45 16.78
C ILE A 333 -2.74 -9.72 17.54
N ARG A 334 -1.80 -10.65 17.81
CA ARG A 334 -2.09 -11.85 18.60
C ARG A 334 -2.51 -11.53 20.02
N ALA A 335 -1.90 -10.54 20.67
CA ALA A 335 -2.31 -10.12 22.00
C ALA A 335 -3.79 -9.66 22.04
N VAL A 336 -4.24 -8.97 20.99
CA VAL A 336 -5.65 -8.57 20.86
C VAL A 336 -6.55 -9.79 20.66
N PHE A 337 -6.19 -10.76 19.81
CA PHE A 337 -6.95 -11.99 19.60
C PHE A 337 -7.00 -12.91 20.85
N ASN A 338 -6.01 -12.81 21.72
CA ASN A 338 -6.00 -13.47 23.03
C ASN A 338 -6.69 -12.64 24.12
N GLY A 339 -7.18 -11.46 23.81
CA GLY A 339 -7.84 -10.53 24.72
C GLY A 339 -9.35 -10.76 24.88
N PRO A 340 -10.08 -9.81 25.45
CA PRO A 340 -11.52 -9.92 25.67
C PRO A 340 -12.31 -9.86 24.36
N TYR A 341 -13.44 -10.58 24.32
CA TYR A 341 -14.39 -10.53 23.21
C TYR A 341 -15.29 -9.30 23.33
N ALA A 342 -15.79 -8.81 22.20
CA ALA A 342 -16.85 -7.83 22.17
C ALA A 342 -18.23 -8.51 22.15
N HIS A 343 -19.22 -7.84 22.75
CA HIS A 343 -20.62 -8.24 22.76
C HIS A 343 -21.51 -7.10 22.31
N LYS A 344 -22.59 -7.42 21.64
CA LYS A 344 -23.62 -6.49 21.22
C LYS A 344 -24.99 -7.14 21.40
N GLU A 345 -25.85 -6.54 22.21
CA GLU A 345 -27.18 -7.11 22.52
C GLU A 345 -28.12 -7.09 21.32
N SER A 346 -28.10 -5.99 20.55
CA SER A 346 -28.89 -5.85 19.33
C SER A 346 -28.22 -4.93 18.32
N ALA A 347 -28.78 -4.82 17.12
CA ALA A 347 -28.23 -3.98 16.03
C ALA A 347 -27.98 -2.53 16.44
N ASP A 348 -28.81 -1.98 17.32
CA ASP A 348 -28.79 -0.56 17.72
C ASP A 348 -27.89 -0.28 18.93
N HIS A 349 -27.43 -1.34 19.63
CA HIS A 349 -26.57 -1.19 20.80
C HIS A 349 -25.11 -0.99 20.38
N ARG A 350 -24.30 -0.41 21.29
CA ARG A 350 -22.85 -0.30 21.11
C ARG A 350 -22.17 -1.64 21.44
N TRP A 351 -21.03 -1.86 20.80
CA TRP A 351 -20.14 -2.96 21.17
C TRP A 351 -19.53 -2.68 22.56
N VAL A 352 -19.70 -3.63 23.49
CA VAL A 352 -19.16 -3.60 24.85
C VAL A 352 -18.28 -4.81 25.09
N GLN A 353 -17.45 -4.78 26.13
CA GLN A 353 -16.69 -5.96 26.53
C GLN A 353 -17.64 -7.05 27.02
N TYR A 354 -17.40 -8.28 26.57
CA TYR A 354 -18.12 -9.45 27.08
C TYR A 354 -17.58 -9.83 28.46
N GLU A 355 -18.43 -9.88 29.46
CA GLU A 355 -18.07 -10.16 30.87
C GLU A 355 -18.54 -11.55 31.33
N GLY A 356 -19.21 -12.30 30.45
CA GLY A 356 -19.71 -13.63 30.76
C GLY A 356 -18.62 -14.72 30.71
N ARG A 357 -19.05 -15.95 31.01
CA ARG A 357 -18.16 -17.12 30.92
C ARG A 357 -17.77 -17.42 29.48
N ILE A 358 -16.46 -17.57 29.25
CA ILE A 358 -15.89 -18.00 27.97
C ILE A 358 -15.85 -19.55 27.99
N PRO A 359 -16.41 -20.23 26.98
CA PRO A 359 -16.37 -21.70 26.90
C PRO A 359 -14.95 -22.21 26.61
N TYR A 360 -14.73 -23.49 26.88
CA TYR A 360 -13.48 -24.20 26.60
C TYR A 360 -13.69 -25.25 25.51
N PRO A 361 -12.77 -25.43 24.54
CA PRO A 361 -11.56 -24.60 24.31
C PRO A 361 -11.92 -23.15 23.94
N ARG A 362 -10.96 -22.25 24.14
CA ARG A 362 -11.18 -20.82 23.83
C ARG A 362 -11.69 -20.68 22.38
N PRO A 363 -12.84 -20.02 22.15
CA PRO A 363 -13.39 -19.85 20.81
C PRO A 363 -12.42 -19.14 19.88
N GLY A 364 -12.28 -19.63 18.64
CA GLY A 364 -11.36 -19.09 17.64
C GLY A 364 -9.93 -19.63 17.67
N THR A 365 -9.58 -20.46 18.66
CA THR A 365 -8.28 -21.15 18.65
C THR A 365 -8.31 -22.35 17.71
N CYS A 366 -7.18 -22.67 17.10
CA CYS A 366 -7.01 -23.89 16.35
C CYS A 366 -6.90 -25.10 17.32
N PRO A 367 -7.44 -26.27 16.96
CA PRO A 367 -7.21 -27.51 17.70
C PRO A 367 -5.71 -27.84 17.68
N SER A 368 -5.17 -28.23 18.84
CA SER A 368 -3.78 -28.66 18.95
C SER A 368 -3.70 -29.92 19.78
N LYS A 369 -3.18 -30.98 19.20
CA LYS A 369 -2.96 -32.27 19.90
C LYS A 369 -1.97 -32.16 21.06
N THR A 370 -1.08 -31.17 20.98
CA THR A 370 -0.09 -30.89 22.02
C THR A 370 -0.74 -30.21 23.22
N TYR A 371 -1.77 -29.36 22.97
CA TYR A 371 -2.42 -28.59 24.01
C TYR A 371 -3.61 -29.33 24.65
N ASP A 372 -4.42 -29.99 23.84
CA ASP A 372 -5.52 -30.81 24.33
C ASP A 372 -5.67 -32.09 23.48
N PRO A 373 -5.22 -33.27 23.98
CA PRO A 373 -5.30 -34.53 23.25
C PRO A 373 -6.72 -34.97 22.91
N LEU A 374 -7.74 -34.45 23.61
CA LEU A 374 -9.14 -34.78 23.37
C LEU A 374 -9.75 -34.00 22.21
N ILE A 375 -9.17 -32.85 21.88
CA ILE A 375 -9.64 -31.98 20.80
C ILE A 375 -8.64 -32.00 19.65
N LYS A 376 -8.78 -32.97 18.77
CA LYS A 376 -7.87 -33.24 17.65
C LYS A 376 -8.20 -32.43 16.41
N SER A 377 -9.45 -31.99 16.29
CA SER A 377 -9.93 -31.20 15.16
C SER A 377 -11.08 -30.30 15.58
N THR A 378 -11.46 -29.34 14.72
CA THR A 378 -12.65 -28.49 14.97
C THR A 378 -13.96 -29.28 15.03
N ARG A 379 -13.97 -30.55 14.59
CA ARG A 379 -15.12 -31.47 14.74
C ARG A 379 -15.38 -31.88 16.20
N ASP A 380 -14.36 -31.78 17.02
CA ASP A 380 -14.43 -32.15 18.44
C ASP A 380 -14.82 -30.95 19.32
N PHE A 381 -15.05 -29.78 18.74
CA PHE A 381 -15.49 -28.61 19.50
C PHE A 381 -16.88 -28.77 20.07
N PRO A 382 -17.08 -28.43 21.35
CA PRO A 382 -18.41 -28.39 21.95
C PRO A 382 -19.33 -27.39 21.26
N ASP A 383 -20.63 -27.65 21.22
CA ASP A 383 -21.64 -26.78 20.62
C ASP A 383 -21.65 -25.36 21.26
N GLU A 384 -21.30 -25.26 22.55
CA GLU A 384 -21.21 -23.98 23.24
C GLU A 384 -20.09 -23.08 22.66
N VAL A 385 -18.96 -23.65 22.22
CA VAL A 385 -17.86 -22.93 21.58
C VAL A 385 -18.31 -22.35 20.25
N ILE A 386 -19.03 -23.14 19.46
CA ILE A 386 -19.53 -22.74 18.14
C ILE A 386 -20.61 -21.68 18.27
N SER A 387 -21.56 -21.87 19.20
CA SER A 387 -22.61 -20.90 19.48
C SER A 387 -22.05 -19.58 20.01
N PHE A 388 -20.95 -19.65 20.76
CA PHE A 388 -20.27 -18.47 21.27
C PHE A 388 -19.65 -17.64 20.12
N ILE A 389 -18.86 -18.28 19.23
CA ILE A 389 -18.19 -17.59 18.12
C ILE A 389 -19.17 -16.92 17.16
N LYS A 390 -20.33 -17.55 16.92
CA LYS A 390 -21.37 -16.95 16.09
C LYS A 390 -21.82 -15.58 16.60
N ARG A 391 -21.94 -15.43 17.91
CA ARG A 391 -22.41 -14.19 18.56
C ARG A 391 -21.29 -13.21 18.90
N HIS A 392 -20.04 -13.68 19.05
CA HIS A 392 -18.90 -12.90 19.52
C HIS A 392 -17.69 -13.03 18.59
N PRO A 393 -17.81 -12.72 17.27
CA PRO A 393 -16.69 -12.84 16.32
C PRO A 393 -15.69 -11.70 16.44
N LEU A 394 -16.05 -10.61 17.13
CA LEU A 394 -15.23 -9.40 17.22
C LEU A 394 -14.48 -9.34 18.55
N MET A 395 -13.19 -9.02 18.49
CA MET A 395 -12.40 -8.70 19.68
C MET A 395 -12.73 -7.28 20.18
N TYR A 396 -12.78 -7.10 21.50
CA TYR A 396 -13.13 -5.82 22.11
C TYR A 396 -12.03 -4.77 21.92
N LYS A 397 -10.77 -5.16 22.11
CA LYS A 397 -9.65 -4.26 21.92
C LYS A 397 -9.31 -4.10 20.43
N SER A 398 -8.94 -2.87 20.05
CA SER A 398 -8.39 -2.58 18.72
C SER A 398 -6.88 -2.77 18.71
N VAL A 399 -6.31 -3.00 17.53
CA VAL A 399 -4.87 -3.02 17.29
C VAL A 399 -4.43 -1.62 16.90
N TYR A 400 -3.45 -1.09 17.62
CA TYR A 400 -2.89 0.23 17.36
C TYR A 400 -1.52 0.13 16.71
N PRO A 401 -1.09 1.16 15.95
CA PRO A 401 0.23 1.17 15.33
C PRO A 401 1.34 1.13 16.37
N LEU A 402 2.42 0.40 16.08
CA LEU A 402 3.66 0.31 16.89
C LEU A 402 4.19 1.67 17.33
N THR A 403 3.93 2.69 16.53
CA THR A 403 4.50 4.02 16.65
C THR A 403 3.54 5.04 17.27
N GLY A 404 2.39 4.55 17.71
CA GLY A 404 1.31 5.40 18.23
C GLY A 404 0.59 6.25 17.17
N GLY A 405 0.98 6.13 15.90
CA GLY A 405 0.40 6.84 14.77
C GLY A 405 1.04 6.43 13.45
N PRO A 406 0.69 7.07 12.33
CA PRO A 406 1.26 6.78 11.02
C PRO A 406 2.77 7.02 10.95
N VAL A 407 3.46 6.22 10.13
CA VAL A 407 4.87 6.43 9.77
C VAL A 407 5.05 7.30 8.54
N PHE A 408 3.97 7.47 7.76
CA PHE A 408 3.93 8.30 6.56
C PHE A 408 2.51 8.83 6.35
N THR A 409 2.40 10.11 5.94
CA THR A 409 1.09 10.75 5.70
C THR A 409 1.11 11.63 4.46
N ARG A 410 -0.04 11.69 3.77
CA ARG A 410 -0.35 12.64 2.71
C ARG A 410 -1.73 13.21 2.92
N ILE A 411 -1.79 14.51 3.10
CA ILE A 411 -3.02 15.24 3.41
C ILE A 411 -3.18 16.37 2.40
N ASN A 412 -4.39 16.55 1.88
CA ASN A 412 -4.73 17.59 0.90
C ASN A 412 -3.84 17.58 -0.36
N VAL A 413 -3.54 16.38 -0.85
CA VAL A 413 -2.88 16.16 -2.14
C VAL A 413 -3.90 15.66 -3.18
N ASP A 414 -3.60 15.84 -4.47
CA ASP A 414 -4.53 15.49 -5.56
C ASP A 414 -4.48 14.00 -5.95
N TYR A 415 -3.87 13.16 -5.11
CA TYR A 415 -3.80 11.71 -5.33
C TYR A 415 -4.06 10.94 -4.04
N ARG A 416 -4.40 9.66 -4.19
CA ARG A 416 -4.52 8.69 -3.10
C ARG A 416 -3.46 7.61 -3.23
N LEU A 417 -2.98 7.12 -2.11
CA LEU A 417 -2.12 5.93 -2.06
C LEU A 417 -2.97 4.68 -2.28
N THR A 418 -2.51 3.77 -3.14
CA THR A 418 -3.26 2.57 -3.54
C THR A 418 -2.54 1.27 -3.24
N GLN A 419 -1.20 1.27 -3.28
CA GLN A 419 -0.38 0.08 -3.13
C GLN A 419 0.84 0.37 -2.25
N ILE A 420 1.38 -0.66 -1.60
CA ILE A 420 2.58 -0.57 -0.78
C ILE A 420 3.45 -1.81 -0.92
N VAL A 421 4.74 -1.60 -1.08
CA VAL A 421 5.77 -2.61 -0.83
C VAL A 421 6.90 -2.01 -0.02
N VAL A 422 7.57 -2.81 0.80
CA VAL A 422 8.62 -2.35 1.71
C VAL A 422 9.86 -3.22 1.55
N ASP A 423 11.03 -2.58 1.49
CA ASP A 423 12.32 -3.26 1.49
C ASP A 423 13.14 -2.89 2.71
N HIS A 424 13.70 -3.90 3.37
CA HIS A 424 14.56 -3.72 4.53
C HIS A 424 16.01 -3.59 4.07
N VAL A 425 16.56 -2.35 4.13
CA VAL A 425 17.84 -1.99 3.54
C VAL A 425 18.89 -1.74 4.61
N MET A 426 20.05 -2.38 4.46
CA MET A 426 21.23 -2.11 5.26
C MET A 426 21.97 -0.90 4.71
N ALA A 427 22.22 0.09 5.55
CA ALA A 427 23.05 1.26 5.27
C ALA A 427 24.26 1.29 6.21
N GLU A 428 25.18 2.25 6.01
CA GLU A 428 26.40 2.38 6.85
C GLU A 428 26.06 2.73 8.30
N ASP A 429 25.04 3.56 8.48
CA ASP A 429 24.63 4.12 9.78
C ASP A 429 23.44 3.38 10.43
N GLY A 430 22.91 2.33 9.79
CA GLY A 430 21.82 1.55 10.35
C GLY A 430 21.01 0.73 9.35
N GLN A 431 19.83 0.29 9.78
CA GLN A 431 18.86 -0.45 8.98
C GLN A 431 17.63 0.43 8.78
N TYR A 432 17.11 0.45 7.56
CA TYR A 432 15.99 1.31 7.18
C TYR A 432 14.96 0.54 6.36
N ASP A 433 13.70 0.74 6.71
CA ASP A 433 12.59 0.24 5.91
C ASP A 433 12.26 1.28 4.85
N VAL A 434 12.58 0.98 3.61
CA VAL A 434 12.27 1.82 2.46
C VAL A 434 10.90 1.44 1.93
N ILE A 435 10.00 2.41 1.91
CA ILE A 435 8.60 2.25 1.56
C ILE A 435 8.39 2.76 0.13
N PHE A 436 7.85 1.90 -0.73
CA PHE A 436 7.41 2.27 -2.07
C PHE A 436 5.89 2.31 -2.10
N LEU A 437 5.33 3.43 -2.51
CA LEU A 437 3.89 3.70 -2.47
C LEU A 437 3.38 4.01 -3.87
N GLY A 438 2.45 3.20 -4.35
CA GLY A 438 1.72 3.46 -5.59
C GLY A 438 0.55 4.40 -5.39
N THR A 439 0.19 5.16 -6.42
CA THR A 439 -0.91 6.11 -6.40
C THR A 439 -1.98 5.82 -7.46
N ASP A 440 -3.14 6.44 -7.31
CA ASP A 440 -4.25 6.37 -8.28
C ASP A 440 -3.99 7.17 -9.56
N ILE A 441 -2.94 7.99 -9.59
CA ILE A 441 -2.52 8.78 -10.77
C ILE A 441 -1.28 8.20 -11.48
N GLY A 442 -0.77 7.04 -11.06
CA GLY A 442 0.36 6.38 -11.72
C GLY A 442 1.75 6.90 -11.32
N THR A 443 1.83 7.47 -10.14
CA THR A 443 3.09 7.90 -9.53
C THR A 443 3.51 6.90 -8.45
N VAL A 444 4.80 6.63 -8.33
CA VAL A 444 5.39 5.89 -7.22
C VAL A 444 6.21 6.84 -6.36
N LEU A 445 5.94 6.83 -5.06
CA LEU A 445 6.75 7.51 -4.06
C LEU A 445 7.70 6.51 -3.42
N LYS A 446 8.96 6.88 -3.28
CA LYS A 446 9.95 6.18 -2.48
C LYS A 446 10.22 7.00 -1.23
N ALA A 447 9.98 6.44 -0.06
CA ALA A 447 10.08 7.14 1.21
C ALA A 447 10.78 6.31 2.27
N VAL A 448 11.28 6.97 3.30
CA VAL A 448 11.83 6.34 4.49
C VAL A 448 11.34 7.09 5.73
N SER A 449 11.01 6.36 6.79
CA SER A 449 10.67 6.92 8.09
C SER A 449 11.86 6.73 9.03
N ILE A 450 12.48 7.82 9.46
CA ILE A 450 13.71 7.82 10.24
C ILE A 450 13.40 8.18 11.69
N THR A 451 13.75 7.30 12.61
CA THR A 451 13.63 7.59 14.05
C THR A 451 14.87 8.37 14.50
N LYS A 452 14.65 9.59 14.99
CA LYS A 452 15.69 10.45 15.59
C LYS A 452 15.73 10.29 17.11
N GLU A 453 16.62 11.05 17.73
CA GLU A 453 16.70 11.15 19.19
C GLU A 453 15.36 11.60 19.77
N LYS A 454 15.04 11.17 20.99
CA LYS A 454 13.76 11.41 21.67
C LYS A 454 12.54 10.76 20.96
N TRP A 455 12.76 9.70 20.16
CA TRP A 455 11.68 8.95 19.46
C TRP A 455 10.86 9.80 18.49
N THR A 456 11.36 10.97 18.10
CA THR A 456 10.75 11.77 17.03
C THR A 456 10.99 11.09 15.69
N LYS A 457 9.95 11.08 14.85
CA LYS A 457 10.03 10.52 13.49
C LYS A 457 10.12 11.62 12.46
N GLU A 458 10.96 11.40 11.48
CA GLU A 458 11.08 12.22 10.30
C GLU A 458 10.70 11.40 9.09
N GLU A 459 9.70 11.87 8.35
CA GLU A 459 9.40 11.33 7.02
C GLU A 459 10.32 11.97 5.99
N VAL A 460 10.99 11.17 5.19
CA VAL A 460 11.80 11.64 4.08
C VAL A 460 11.30 11.03 2.79
N VAL A 461 10.84 11.85 1.86
CA VAL A 461 10.54 11.41 0.51
C VAL A 461 11.81 11.48 -0.32
N LEU A 462 12.27 10.32 -0.75
CA LEU A 462 13.48 10.20 -1.54
C LEU A 462 13.19 10.50 -3.01
N GLU A 463 12.15 9.87 -3.55
CA GLU A 463 11.83 9.98 -4.95
C GLU A 463 10.32 10.07 -5.18
N GLU A 464 9.93 10.84 -6.20
CA GLU A 464 8.60 10.87 -6.79
C GLU A 464 8.74 10.56 -8.29
N LEU A 465 8.19 9.43 -8.71
CA LEU A 465 8.44 8.85 -10.02
C LEU A 465 7.13 8.71 -10.79
N GLN A 466 7.00 9.40 -11.91
CA GLN A 466 5.88 9.23 -12.82
C GLN A 466 6.11 7.99 -13.69
N ILE A 467 5.42 6.89 -13.37
CA ILE A 467 5.69 5.57 -13.95
C ILE A 467 5.04 5.38 -15.32
N PHE A 468 3.91 6.03 -15.58
CA PHE A 468 3.17 5.93 -16.83
C PHE A 468 3.15 7.27 -17.56
N LYS A 469 3.02 7.21 -18.90
CA LYS A 469 2.95 8.41 -19.75
C LYS A 469 1.73 9.28 -19.43
N HIS A 470 0.61 8.64 -19.09
CA HIS A 470 -0.64 9.28 -18.70
C HIS A 470 -1.04 8.83 -17.29
N PRO A 471 -1.84 9.62 -16.56
CA PRO A 471 -2.34 9.20 -15.26
C PRO A 471 -3.05 7.85 -15.36
N SER A 472 -2.60 6.86 -14.58
CA SER A 472 -3.13 5.50 -14.59
C SER A 472 -3.11 4.91 -13.18
N PHE A 473 -4.22 4.32 -12.77
CA PHE A 473 -4.37 3.73 -11.44
C PHE A 473 -3.40 2.54 -11.26
N ILE A 474 -2.51 2.63 -10.28
CA ILE A 474 -1.64 1.52 -9.91
C ILE A 474 -2.48 0.50 -9.12
N SER A 475 -2.69 -0.66 -9.71
CA SER A 475 -3.56 -1.71 -9.18
C SER A 475 -2.83 -2.85 -8.47
N THR A 476 -1.54 -3.00 -8.74
CA THR A 476 -0.70 -4.03 -8.12
C THR A 476 0.76 -3.63 -8.15
N MET A 477 1.50 -4.00 -7.11
CA MET A 477 2.95 -3.83 -7.02
C MET A 477 3.58 -5.05 -6.36
N GLU A 478 4.67 -5.54 -6.95
CA GLU A 478 5.48 -6.62 -6.40
C GLU A 478 6.96 -6.22 -6.37
N ILE A 479 7.67 -6.67 -5.35
CA ILE A 479 9.09 -6.39 -5.18
C ILE A 479 9.93 -7.65 -5.28
N SER A 480 10.97 -7.61 -6.10
CA SER A 480 12.04 -8.59 -6.09
C SER A 480 13.30 -8.01 -5.47
N GLN A 481 13.57 -8.40 -4.24
CA GLN A 481 14.82 -8.03 -3.57
C GLN A 481 16.04 -8.64 -4.27
N LYS A 482 15.90 -9.85 -4.80
CA LYS A 482 16.97 -10.54 -5.52
C LYS A 482 17.36 -9.83 -6.82
N GLN A 483 16.38 -9.36 -7.58
CA GLN A 483 16.61 -8.62 -8.83
C GLN A 483 16.77 -7.11 -8.59
N GLN A 484 16.48 -6.62 -7.40
CA GLN A 484 16.46 -5.19 -7.05
C GLN A 484 15.51 -4.40 -7.96
N GLN A 485 14.31 -4.95 -8.19
CA GLN A 485 13.30 -4.42 -9.09
C GLN A 485 11.92 -4.38 -8.44
N LEU A 486 11.11 -3.40 -8.82
CA LEU A 486 9.66 -3.37 -8.64
C LEU A 486 8.97 -3.75 -9.95
N TYR A 487 7.85 -4.45 -9.84
CA TYR A 487 6.94 -4.74 -10.93
C TYR A 487 5.60 -4.09 -10.61
N ILE A 488 5.14 -3.19 -11.48
CA ILE A 488 4.02 -2.28 -11.22
C ILE A 488 3.00 -2.45 -12.32
N GLY A 489 1.81 -2.94 -11.96
CA GLY A 489 0.71 -3.15 -12.89
C GLY A 489 -0.35 -2.05 -12.81
N SER A 490 -0.88 -1.71 -13.96
CA SER A 490 -1.99 -0.79 -14.14
C SER A 490 -2.91 -1.26 -15.27
N ARG A 491 -3.99 -0.54 -15.51
CA ARG A 491 -4.85 -0.77 -16.68
C ARG A 491 -4.11 -0.60 -18.00
N ASP A 492 -3.13 0.32 -18.06
CA ASP A 492 -2.51 0.74 -19.31
C ASP A 492 -1.18 0.07 -19.58
N GLY A 493 -0.61 -0.65 -18.62
CA GLY A 493 0.67 -1.32 -18.79
C GLY A 493 1.23 -1.95 -17.52
N LEU A 494 2.29 -2.69 -17.71
CA LEU A 494 3.16 -3.21 -16.66
C LEU A 494 4.54 -2.55 -16.79
N VAL A 495 5.13 -2.13 -15.68
CA VAL A 495 6.45 -1.49 -15.65
C VAL A 495 7.36 -2.21 -14.67
N GLN A 496 8.56 -2.53 -15.12
CA GLN A 496 9.68 -2.93 -14.28
C GLN A 496 10.49 -1.69 -13.93
N LEU A 497 10.72 -1.44 -12.64
CA LEU A 497 11.38 -0.25 -12.12
C LEU A 497 12.52 -0.64 -11.19
N SER A 498 13.71 -0.10 -11.39
CA SER A 498 14.83 -0.31 -10.47
C SER A 498 14.53 0.27 -9.07
N LEU A 499 14.96 -0.42 -7.98
CA LEU A 499 14.80 0.08 -6.61
C LEU A 499 15.66 1.31 -6.29
N HIS A 500 16.74 1.53 -7.03
CA HIS A 500 17.68 2.62 -6.79
C HIS A 500 18.17 3.28 -8.09
N ARG A 501 18.47 4.56 -8.00
CA ARG A 501 18.97 5.45 -9.09
C ARG A 501 20.06 6.36 -8.58
N CYS A 502 21.06 5.81 -7.89
CA CYS A 502 22.09 6.56 -7.17
C CYS A 502 22.80 7.59 -8.03
N HIS A 503 23.08 7.25 -9.29
CA HIS A 503 23.76 8.13 -10.26
C HIS A 503 22.99 9.42 -10.60
N THR A 504 21.68 9.48 -10.26
CA THR A 504 20.85 10.66 -10.54
C THR A 504 20.85 11.69 -9.43
N TYR A 505 21.40 11.37 -8.25
CA TYR A 505 21.42 12.30 -7.13
C TYR A 505 22.45 13.43 -7.27
N GLY A 506 23.48 13.25 -8.09
CA GLY A 506 24.53 14.24 -8.33
C GLY A 506 25.90 13.60 -8.48
N LYS A 507 26.89 14.46 -8.75
CA LYS A 507 28.27 14.02 -9.01
C LYS A 507 29.22 14.31 -7.85
N ALA A 508 28.77 14.98 -6.79
CA ALA A 508 29.56 15.32 -5.63
C ALA A 508 29.24 14.42 -4.42
N CYS A 509 30.20 14.26 -3.52
CA CYS A 509 30.03 13.57 -2.26
C CYS A 509 28.85 14.16 -1.46
N ALA A 510 28.76 15.48 -1.39
CA ALA A 510 27.70 16.19 -0.69
C ALA A 510 26.31 15.86 -1.26
N ASP A 511 26.15 15.82 -2.57
CA ASP A 511 24.89 15.46 -3.23
C ASP A 511 24.41 14.06 -2.83
N CYS A 512 25.33 13.11 -2.82
CA CYS A 512 25.06 11.73 -2.45
C CYS A 512 24.63 11.59 -0.99
N CYS A 513 25.31 12.27 -0.07
CA CYS A 513 24.96 12.26 1.36
C CYS A 513 23.63 12.96 1.62
N LEU A 514 23.37 14.08 0.96
CA LEU A 514 22.10 14.82 1.07
C LEU A 514 20.91 14.06 0.53
N ALA A 515 21.10 13.10 -0.37
CA ALA A 515 20.02 12.25 -0.88
C ALA A 515 19.39 11.41 0.23
N ARG A 516 20.16 10.98 1.23
CA ARG A 516 19.72 10.13 2.35
C ARG A 516 19.05 8.84 1.91
N ASP A 517 19.40 8.34 0.72
CA ASP A 517 18.87 7.10 0.19
C ASP A 517 19.66 5.91 0.76
N PRO A 518 19.03 4.98 1.52
CA PRO A 518 19.71 3.84 2.12
C PRO A 518 20.41 2.93 1.09
N TYR A 519 19.94 2.92 -0.15
CA TYR A 519 20.58 2.14 -1.22
C TYR A 519 21.87 2.76 -1.74
N CYS A 520 22.13 4.06 -1.48
CA CYS A 520 23.15 4.85 -2.18
C CYS A 520 24.22 5.36 -1.23
N ALA A 521 25.46 5.26 -1.64
CA ALA A 521 26.61 5.82 -0.92
C ALA A 521 27.61 6.40 -1.90
N TRP A 522 28.36 7.41 -1.47
CA TRP A 522 29.54 7.89 -2.17
C TRP A 522 30.67 6.85 -2.05
N ASP A 523 31.27 6.43 -3.14
CA ASP A 523 32.31 5.39 -3.17
C ASP A 523 33.76 5.97 -3.26
N GLY A 524 33.90 7.28 -3.24
CA GLY A 524 35.15 8.02 -3.44
C GLY A 524 35.25 8.68 -4.82
N ASN A 525 34.36 8.33 -5.76
CA ASN A 525 34.34 8.84 -7.12
C ASN A 525 32.95 9.25 -7.61
N SER A 526 31.93 8.51 -7.21
CA SER A 526 30.54 8.75 -7.64
C SER A 526 29.53 8.29 -6.58
N CYS A 527 28.29 8.77 -6.70
CA CYS A 527 27.17 8.24 -5.94
C CYS A 527 26.76 6.90 -6.57
N SER A 528 27.00 5.81 -5.86
CA SER A 528 26.82 4.43 -6.33
C SER A 528 25.99 3.61 -5.36
N ARG A 529 25.61 2.41 -5.77
CA ARG A 529 24.91 1.50 -4.88
C ARG A 529 25.77 1.16 -3.67
N TYR A 530 25.19 1.27 -2.48
CA TYR A 530 25.85 0.87 -1.24
C TYR A 530 26.19 -0.62 -1.26
N ALA A 531 27.45 -0.94 -0.99
CA ALA A 531 27.94 -2.30 -0.85
C ALA A 531 28.79 -2.41 0.44
N PRO A 532 28.38 -3.24 1.43
CA PRO A 532 29.11 -3.40 2.68
C PRO A 532 30.57 -3.84 2.50
N THR A 533 30.85 -4.53 1.40
CA THR A 533 32.18 -5.06 1.04
C THR A 533 33.10 -4.03 0.37
N SER A 534 32.59 -2.85 -0.01
CA SER A 534 33.38 -1.80 -0.65
C SER A 534 34.40 -1.19 0.32
N LYS A 535 35.44 -0.49 -0.23
CA LYS A 535 36.48 0.14 0.59
C LYS A 535 35.90 1.15 1.57
N ARG A 536 35.86 0.85 2.83
CA ARG A 536 35.24 1.66 3.89
C ARG A 536 35.81 3.07 3.98
N ARG A 537 37.10 3.26 3.69
CA ARG A 537 37.77 4.57 3.81
C ARG A 537 37.26 5.64 2.85
N ALA A 538 36.82 5.23 1.66
CA ALA A 538 36.30 6.15 0.63
C ALA A 538 34.78 6.31 0.71
N ARG A 539 34.08 5.37 1.39
CA ARG A 539 32.62 5.33 1.43
C ARG A 539 32.05 6.39 2.38
N ARG A 540 31.05 7.16 1.91
CA ARG A 540 30.31 8.15 2.69
C ARG A 540 28.81 7.95 2.50
N GLN A 541 28.11 7.87 3.61
CA GLN A 541 26.66 7.76 3.67
C GLN A 541 26.18 8.26 5.03
N ASP A 542 25.11 9.04 5.06
CA ASP A 542 24.44 9.47 6.30
C ASP A 542 22.93 9.55 6.04
N VAL A 543 22.24 8.45 6.27
CA VAL A 543 20.79 8.39 6.08
C VAL A 543 20.07 9.10 7.22
N LYS A 544 20.59 8.99 8.44
CA LYS A 544 19.94 9.51 9.64
C LYS A 544 19.86 11.02 9.68
N TYR A 545 20.95 11.71 9.35
CA TYR A 545 21.04 13.17 9.47
C TYR A 545 21.18 13.86 8.10
N GLY A 546 21.83 13.22 7.15
CA GLY A 546 22.14 13.80 5.83
C GLY A 546 23.08 15.00 5.95
N ASP A 547 24.14 14.86 6.77
CA ASP A 547 25.14 15.92 7.01
C ASP A 547 26.36 15.76 6.08
N PRO A 548 26.42 16.53 4.98
CA PRO A 548 27.54 16.45 4.06
C PRO A 548 28.82 17.02 4.64
N VAL A 549 28.74 17.98 5.58
CA VAL A 549 29.92 18.59 6.20
C VAL A 549 30.66 17.55 7.02
N ALA A 550 29.95 16.76 7.83
CA ALA A 550 30.55 15.69 8.62
C ALA A 550 31.11 14.55 7.77
N GLN A 551 30.52 14.29 6.60
CA GLN A 551 30.85 13.12 5.78
C GLN A 551 31.90 13.42 4.68
N CYS A 552 31.92 14.63 4.13
CA CYS A 552 32.66 14.94 2.91
C CYS A 552 33.80 15.94 3.11
N TRP A 553 34.12 16.35 4.35
CA TRP A 553 35.11 17.38 4.64
C TRP A 553 36.55 17.05 4.20
N ASP A 554 36.89 15.76 4.11
CA ASP A 554 38.21 15.27 3.71
C ASP A 554 38.34 15.00 2.21
N VAL A 555 37.24 15.07 1.50
CA VAL A 555 37.20 15.05 0.06
C VAL A 555 37.47 16.52 -0.36
N GLU A 556 38.67 16.84 -0.88
CA GLU A 556 38.86 18.06 -1.59
C GLU A 556 37.79 18.12 -2.70
N ASP A 557 36.62 18.61 -2.32
CA ASP A 557 35.72 19.11 -3.30
C ASP A 557 36.50 20.22 -4.02
N SER A 558 37.14 19.84 -5.09
CA SER A 558 37.04 20.70 -6.23
C SER A 558 35.53 21.01 -6.31
N ILE A 559 35.12 22.09 -5.63
CA ILE A 559 33.94 22.85 -6.03
C ILE A 559 34.27 23.12 -7.48
N SER A 560 34.04 22.12 -8.31
CA SER A 560 33.92 22.38 -9.72
C SER A 560 32.82 23.42 -9.73
N HIS A 561 33.19 24.65 -10.05
CA HIS A 561 32.29 25.59 -10.69
C HIS A 561 31.81 24.89 -11.98
N GLU A 562 31.16 23.74 -11.82
CA GLU A 562 30.36 23.17 -12.88
C GLU A 562 29.34 24.24 -13.16
N THR A 563 29.45 24.82 -14.33
CA THR A 563 28.47 25.70 -14.94
C THR A 563 27.10 25.20 -14.52
N ALA A 564 26.45 25.99 -13.68
CA ALA A 564 25.10 25.69 -13.22
C ALA A 564 24.28 25.31 -14.45
N ASP A 565 23.48 24.23 -14.37
CA ASP A 565 22.61 23.81 -15.47
C ASP A 565 21.74 24.99 -15.88
N GLU A 566 22.13 25.64 -17.00
CA GLU A 566 21.39 26.76 -17.53
C GLU A 566 20.12 26.26 -18.20
N LYS A 567 18.99 26.65 -17.64
CA LYS A 567 17.68 26.41 -18.24
C LYS A 567 17.13 27.68 -18.83
N VAL A 568 17.00 27.71 -20.13
CA VAL A 568 16.36 28.85 -20.82
C VAL A 568 14.84 28.68 -20.72
N ILE A 569 14.17 29.69 -20.16
CA ILE A 569 12.72 29.76 -20.05
C ILE A 569 12.27 31.01 -20.84
N PHE A 570 11.33 30.81 -21.75
CA PHE A 570 10.74 31.90 -22.52
C PHE A 570 9.50 32.41 -21.78
N GLY A 571 9.49 33.71 -21.43
CA GLY A 571 8.33 34.42 -20.90
C GLY A 571 7.62 35.23 -21.97
N ILE A 572 6.33 35.45 -21.80
CA ILE A 572 5.55 36.39 -22.62
C ILE A 572 5.54 37.74 -21.90
N GLU A 573 5.88 38.81 -22.61
CA GLU A 573 5.85 40.15 -22.07
C GLU A 573 4.48 40.51 -21.48
N PHE A 574 4.46 41.12 -20.29
CA PHE A 574 3.27 41.42 -19.49
C PHE A 574 2.49 40.17 -18.95
N ASN A 575 3.09 38.98 -18.97
CA ASN A 575 2.52 37.80 -18.32
C ASN A 575 3.43 37.28 -17.21
N SER A 576 2.84 36.71 -16.15
CA SER A 576 3.60 36.15 -15.03
C SER A 576 4.20 34.80 -15.39
N THR A 577 5.49 34.63 -15.15
CA THR A 577 6.17 33.33 -15.27
C THR A 577 6.70 32.92 -13.89
N PHE A 578 6.55 31.65 -13.53
CA PHE A 578 7.02 31.13 -12.27
C PHE A 578 8.28 30.29 -12.48
N LEU A 579 9.31 30.59 -11.68
CA LEU A 579 10.50 29.77 -11.57
C LEU A 579 10.38 28.88 -10.32
N GLU A 580 10.72 27.62 -10.46
CA GLU A 580 10.71 26.66 -9.36
C GLU A 580 12.12 26.09 -9.17
N CYS A 581 12.64 26.16 -7.94
CA CYS A 581 13.85 25.48 -7.53
C CYS A 581 13.48 24.44 -6.48
N ILE A 582 13.71 23.17 -6.79
CA ILE A 582 13.48 22.05 -5.87
C ILE A 582 14.81 21.71 -5.21
N PRO A 583 14.98 21.98 -3.90
CA PRO A 583 16.24 21.68 -3.23
C PRO A 583 16.45 20.17 -3.10
N LYS A 584 17.66 19.71 -3.29
CA LYS A 584 18.05 18.29 -3.10
C LYS A 584 18.00 17.86 -1.63
N SER A 585 17.87 18.79 -0.69
CA SER A 585 17.71 18.53 0.74
C SER A 585 16.74 19.52 1.37
N GLN A 586 15.95 19.04 2.36
CA GLN A 586 15.11 19.93 3.19
C GLN A 586 15.93 20.88 4.05
N GLN A 587 17.19 20.61 4.28
CA GLN A 587 18.12 21.49 5.00
C GLN A 587 18.76 22.54 4.10
N ALA A 588 18.63 22.40 2.78
CA ALA A 588 19.13 23.41 1.85
C ALA A 588 18.31 24.70 1.94
N SER A 589 18.98 25.83 2.03
CA SER A 589 18.37 27.15 1.90
C SER A 589 18.49 27.63 0.46
N ILE A 590 17.38 28.10 -0.10
CA ILE A 590 17.34 28.65 -1.45
C ILE A 590 17.47 30.17 -1.35
N ARG A 591 18.40 30.76 -2.11
CA ARG A 591 18.51 32.19 -2.31
C ARG A 591 18.35 32.48 -3.78
N TRP A 592 17.51 33.44 -4.13
CA TRP A 592 17.26 33.86 -5.48
C TRP A 592 18.03 35.15 -5.77
N TYR A 593 18.69 35.17 -6.90
CA TYR A 593 19.41 36.37 -7.38
C TYR A 593 18.91 36.71 -8.77
N ILE A 594 18.69 37.98 -9.03
CA ILE A 594 18.44 38.53 -10.38
C ILE A 594 19.68 39.26 -10.86
N GLN A 595 20.10 38.94 -12.06
CA GLN A 595 21.13 39.66 -12.78
C GLN A 595 20.56 40.07 -14.13
N ARG A 596 20.48 41.37 -14.38
CA ARG A 596 20.02 41.89 -15.67
C ARG A 596 21.13 41.84 -16.71
N SER A 597 20.76 41.68 -17.98
CA SER A 597 21.73 41.66 -19.08
C SER A 597 22.53 42.96 -19.12
N GLY A 598 23.87 42.85 -19.04
CA GLY A 598 24.80 44.00 -19.01
C GLY A 598 25.14 44.51 -17.62
N GLU A 599 24.60 43.97 -16.55
CA GLU A 599 24.97 44.34 -15.18
C GLU A 599 25.90 43.28 -14.58
N GLU A 600 27.00 43.69 -13.94
CA GLU A 600 27.90 42.80 -13.18
C GLU A 600 27.33 42.47 -11.79
N HIS A 601 26.38 43.26 -11.30
CA HIS A 601 25.82 43.13 -9.96
C HIS A 601 24.63 42.16 -9.93
N ARG A 602 24.62 41.26 -8.94
CA ARG A 602 23.50 40.35 -8.65
C ARG A 602 22.70 40.91 -7.48
N GLU A 603 21.44 41.14 -7.69
CA GLU A 603 20.52 41.60 -6.65
C GLU A 603 19.84 40.39 -5.97
N GLU A 604 19.98 40.25 -4.64
CA GLU A 604 19.30 39.19 -3.89
C GLU A 604 17.82 39.55 -3.75
N VAL A 605 16.98 38.65 -4.24
CA VAL A 605 15.52 38.84 -4.17
C VAL A 605 14.99 38.17 -2.90
N SER A 606 14.62 39.00 -1.94
CA SER A 606 14.00 38.55 -0.71
C SER A 606 12.53 38.18 -0.94
N TYR A 607 12.23 36.92 -1.29
CA TYR A 607 10.86 36.40 -1.18
C TYR A 607 10.83 34.94 -0.72
N SER A 608 10.17 34.79 0.38
CA SER A 608 9.84 33.50 0.94
C SER A 608 8.48 33.07 0.42
N HIS A 609 8.40 31.99 -0.26
CA HIS A 609 7.47 30.88 -0.03
C HIS A 609 7.75 29.84 -1.10
N GLN A 610 8.36 28.76 -0.66
CA GLN A 610 8.40 27.49 -1.40
C GLN A 610 9.14 27.47 -2.75
N GLY A 611 10.23 28.23 -2.91
CA GLY A 611 11.06 28.11 -4.13
C GLY A 611 10.39 28.58 -5.42
N LYS A 612 9.27 29.31 -5.36
CA LYS A 612 8.57 29.85 -6.53
C LYS A 612 8.72 31.36 -6.58
N PHE A 613 9.13 31.86 -7.72
CA PHE A 613 9.31 33.29 -7.97
C PHE A 613 8.44 33.75 -9.15
N PRO A 614 7.55 34.76 -9.00
CA PRO A 614 6.92 35.43 -10.13
C PRO A 614 7.89 36.41 -10.75
N LEU A 615 8.14 36.29 -12.04
CA LEU A 615 8.89 37.28 -12.85
C LEU A 615 7.95 38.35 -13.34
#